data_94a75b6d840b63206e6717a69fa9c5ce
#
_entry.id   94a75b6d840b63206e6717a69fa9c5ce
#
_cell.length_a   1.000
_cell.length_b   1.000
_cell.length_c   1.000
_cell.angle_alpha   90.00
_cell.angle_beta   90.00
_cell.angle_gamma   90.00
#
_symmetry.space_group_name_H-M   'P 1'
#
loop_
_entity.id
_entity.type
_entity.pdbx_description
1 polymer ?
#
loop_
_entity_poly.entity_id
_entity_poly.type
_entity_poly.pdbx_seq_one_letter_code
_entity_poly.pdbx_strand_id
1 'polypeptide(L)'
;ISEDPIEAMSLLTAGIVTKSEITVRRCPIEFLEVEFAVLDEMGQVFELSEEYTSHNGKTRLIDVTVKPSELQAPLDKIHPMPFPGLNIDNLPFFAVICATATGQSIIYDWVYDNRAIYKTELNKLGARVQLLDPYRIIVEGPTRWRGQQVVCPPALRPAVCIMICMLAARGESMLRDVYVINRGYEDLANRLNALGANIEVFRD
;
A
#
# COMPACT_ATOMS: atom_id res chain seq x y z
N ILE A 1 -13.20 12.74 -15.82
CA ILE A 1 -12.67 11.70 -14.92
C ILE A 1 -11.50 12.33 -14.21
N SER A 2 -11.43 12.25 -12.88
CA SER A 2 -10.27 12.66 -12.08
C SER A 2 -9.33 11.47 -11.87
N GLU A 3 -8.13 11.77 -11.44
CA GLU A 3 -7.12 10.79 -11.05
C GLU A 3 -7.59 9.98 -9.83
N ASP A 4 -7.17 8.72 -9.72
CA ASP A 4 -7.55 7.81 -8.62
C ASP A 4 -6.54 7.94 -7.45
N PRO A 5 -6.94 8.49 -6.28
CA PRO A 5 -6.06 8.61 -5.13
C PRO A 5 -5.64 7.25 -4.55
N ILE A 6 -6.50 6.23 -4.68
CA ILE A 6 -6.20 4.91 -4.13
C ILE A 6 -5.19 4.17 -5.01
N GLU A 7 -5.28 4.31 -6.34
CA GLU A 7 -4.25 3.80 -7.24
C GLU A 7 -2.91 4.53 -7.00
N ALA A 8 -2.93 5.85 -6.84
CA ALA A 8 -1.73 6.61 -6.48
C ALA A 8 -1.11 6.08 -5.19
N MET A 9 -1.92 5.89 -4.11
CA MET A 9 -1.43 5.34 -2.85
C MET A 9 -0.87 3.92 -3.00
N SER A 10 -1.45 3.08 -3.86
CA SER A 10 -0.92 1.73 -4.11
C SER A 10 0.46 1.74 -4.74
N LEU A 11 0.70 2.64 -5.71
CA LEU A 11 2.00 2.80 -6.35
C LEU A 11 3.04 3.40 -5.40
N LEU A 12 2.65 4.42 -4.60
CA LEU A 12 3.51 4.95 -3.53
C LEU A 12 3.91 3.84 -2.56
N THR A 13 2.95 3.01 -2.13
CA THR A 13 3.19 1.86 -1.25
C THR A 13 4.16 0.87 -1.88
N ALA A 14 4.05 0.60 -3.18
CA ALA A 14 5.00 -0.27 -3.88
C ALA A 14 6.43 0.27 -3.79
N GLY A 15 6.64 1.56 -4.04
CA GLY A 15 7.95 2.21 -3.88
C GLY A 15 8.48 2.13 -2.45
N ILE A 16 7.65 2.44 -1.47
CA ILE A 16 8.01 2.43 -0.04
C ILE A 16 8.42 1.02 0.41
N VAL A 17 7.57 0.03 0.16
CA VAL A 17 7.77 -1.35 0.65
C VAL A 17 8.95 -2.05 -0.02
N THR A 18 9.18 -1.77 -1.31
CA THR A 18 10.34 -2.30 -2.05
C THR A 18 11.62 -1.48 -1.86
N LYS A 19 11.54 -0.36 -1.14
CA LYS A 19 12.62 0.64 -1.00
C LYS A 19 13.17 1.09 -2.36
N SER A 20 12.28 1.30 -3.30
CA SER A 20 12.58 1.72 -4.67
C SER A 20 12.27 3.20 -4.88
N GLU A 21 13.13 3.89 -5.62
CA GLU A 21 12.83 5.24 -6.06
C GLU A 21 11.89 5.18 -7.27
N ILE A 22 10.67 5.64 -7.10
CA ILE A 22 9.67 5.74 -8.18
C ILE A 22 8.96 7.07 -8.13
N THR A 23 8.53 7.57 -9.29
CA THR A 23 7.73 8.79 -9.40
C THR A 23 6.31 8.45 -9.80
N VAL A 24 5.36 8.79 -8.93
CA VAL A 24 3.92 8.74 -9.21
C VAL A 24 3.51 10.09 -9.74
N ARG A 25 3.23 10.17 -11.04
CA ARG A 25 2.77 11.40 -11.69
C ARG A 25 1.29 11.61 -11.50
N ARG A 26 0.87 12.87 -11.49
CA ARG A 26 -0.54 13.28 -11.41
C ARG A 26 -1.20 12.77 -10.14
N CYS A 27 -0.48 12.76 -9.02
CA CYS A 27 -1.01 12.35 -7.71
C CYS A 27 -2.03 13.40 -7.23
N PRO A 28 -3.29 13.03 -6.93
CA PRO A 28 -4.32 13.95 -6.49
C PRO A 28 -4.18 14.27 -5.00
N ILE A 29 -3.28 15.20 -4.69
CA ILE A 29 -2.80 15.49 -3.33
C ILE A 29 -3.90 15.83 -2.34
N GLU A 30 -4.94 16.54 -2.76
CA GLU A 30 -6.04 16.96 -1.88
C GLU A 30 -6.80 15.80 -1.23
N PHE A 31 -6.71 14.59 -1.81
CA PHE A 31 -7.32 13.37 -1.28
C PHE A 31 -6.35 12.51 -0.46
N LEU A 32 -5.09 12.92 -0.34
CA LEU A 32 -4.02 12.14 0.30
C LEU A 32 -3.24 12.96 1.35
N GLU A 33 -3.70 14.17 1.69
CA GLU A 33 -2.98 15.05 2.63
C GLU A 33 -2.74 14.37 4.00
N VAL A 34 -3.72 13.62 4.50
CA VAL A 34 -3.60 12.91 5.78
C VAL A 34 -2.67 11.70 5.66
N GLU A 35 -2.76 10.96 4.55
CA GLU A 35 -1.86 9.86 4.25
C GLU A 35 -0.40 10.32 4.19
N PHE A 36 -0.14 11.44 3.51
CA PHE A 36 1.20 12.04 3.47
C PHE A 36 1.68 12.51 4.85
N ALA A 37 0.79 13.10 5.66
CA ALA A 37 1.15 13.52 7.03
C ALA A 37 1.55 12.32 7.90
N VAL A 38 0.84 11.19 7.81
CA VAL A 38 1.19 9.96 8.52
C VAL A 38 2.51 9.39 8.01
N LEU A 39 2.74 9.39 6.70
CA LEU A 39 3.98 8.89 6.10
C LEU A 39 5.19 9.77 6.48
N ASP A 40 5.01 11.08 6.55
CA ASP A 40 6.03 12.04 7.02
C ASP A 40 6.37 11.78 8.49
N GLU A 41 5.36 11.61 9.36
CA GLU A 41 5.56 11.23 10.77
C GLU A 41 6.35 9.92 10.88
N MET A 42 6.10 8.96 9.99
CA MET A 42 6.84 7.70 9.93
C MET A 42 8.27 7.85 9.40
N GLY A 43 8.64 9.01 8.87
CA GLY A 43 9.97 9.31 8.34
C GLY A 43 10.15 8.98 6.85
N GLN A 44 9.06 8.88 6.09
CA GLN A 44 9.15 8.70 4.65
C GLN A 44 9.55 9.99 3.95
N VAL A 45 10.60 9.92 3.15
CA VAL A 45 11.10 11.06 2.36
C VAL A 45 10.48 11.05 0.97
N PHE A 46 9.96 12.22 0.56
CA PHE A 46 9.42 12.46 -0.76
C PHE A 46 10.10 13.67 -1.43
N GLU A 47 10.23 13.64 -2.75
CA GLU A 47 10.42 14.83 -3.57
C GLU A 47 9.08 15.15 -4.25
N LEU A 48 8.60 16.37 -4.06
CA LEU A 48 7.32 16.84 -4.59
C LEU A 48 7.57 17.87 -5.68
N SER A 49 6.82 17.78 -6.78
CA SER A 49 6.81 18.85 -7.80
C SER A 49 6.02 20.07 -7.31
N GLU A 50 6.05 21.16 -8.08
CA GLU A 50 5.06 22.21 -7.95
C GLU A 50 3.65 21.67 -8.20
N GLU A 51 2.64 22.28 -7.56
CA GLU A 51 1.24 21.92 -7.80
C GLU A 51 0.79 22.38 -9.19
N TYR A 52 -0.02 21.55 -9.83
CA TYR A 52 -0.68 21.88 -11.09
C TYR A 52 -2.11 21.35 -11.10
N THR A 53 -2.92 21.82 -12.04
CA THR A 53 -4.32 21.48 -12.10
C THR A 53 -4.57 20.36 -13.10
N SER A 54 -5.42 19.42 -12.73
CA SER A 54 -5.92 18.36 -13.61
C SER A 54 -6.68 18.92 -14.83
N HIS A 55 -6.81 18.11 -15.89
CA HIS A 55 -7.57 18.47 -17.08
C HIS A 55 -9.05 18.84 -16.79
N ASN A 56 -9.62 18.39 -15.69
CA ASN A 56 -10.97 18.76 -15.27
C ASN A 56 -11.05 20.18 -14.66
N GLY A 57 -9.91 20.84 -14.46
CA GLY A 57 -9.79 22.18 -13.90
C GLY A 57 -10.15 22.30 -12.42
N LYS A 58 -10.27 21.18 -11.68
CA LYS A 58 -10.75 21.17 -10.29
C LYS A 58 -9.83 20.45 -9.32
N THR A 59 -9.13 19.40 -9.75
CA THR A 59 -8.29 18.58 -8.90
C THR A 59 -6.87 19.12 -8.87
N ARG A 60 -6.31 19.31 -7.68
CA ARG A 60 -4.90 19.69 -7.47
C ARG A 60 -4.02 18.44 -7.59
N LEU A 61 -3.00 18.53 -8.43
CA LEU A 61 -2.08 17.44 -8.72
C LEU A 61 -0.65 17.84 -8.39
N ILE A 62 0.13 16.84 -8.00
CA ILE A 62 1.59 16.90 -7.90
C ILE A 62 2.19 15.63 -8.48
N ASP A 63 3.46 15.69 -8.87
CA ASP A 63 4.26 14.49 -9.08
C ASP A 63 5.02 14.19 -7.79
N VAL A 64 4.97 12.94 -7.34
CA VAL A 64 5.56 12.49 -6.07
C VAL A 64 6.63 11.46 -6.35
N THR A 65 7.87 11.76 -6.00
CA THR A 65 8.97 10.79 -6.04
C THR A 65 9.21 10.24 -4.65
N VAL A 66 8.96 8.94 -4.48
CA VAL A 66 9.28 8.20 -3.26
C VAL A 66 10.77 7.99 -3.19
N LYS A 67 11.38 8.25 -2.04
CA LYS A 67 12.80 7.93 -1.78
C LYS A 67 12.91 6.75 -0.81
N PRO A 68 13.89 5.84 -1.00
CA PRO A 68 14.19 4.83 0.00
C PRO A 68 14.39 5.44 1.39
N SER A 69 13.61 5.01 2.38
CA SER A 69 13.59 5.60 3.71
C SER A 69 13.57 4.51 4.79
N GLU A 70 14.11 4.83 5.97
CA GLU A 70 14.03 3.98 7.15
C GLU A 70 12.86 4.43 8.02
N LEU A 71 11.77 3.69 7.95
CA LEU A 71 10.52 4.05 8.60
C LEU A 71 10.50 3.66 10.07
N GLN A 72 9.82 4.48 10.87
CA GLN A 72 9.44 4.20 12.26
C GLN A 72 7.94 4.00 12.37
N ALA A 73 7.52 3.17 13.33
CA ALA A 73 6.11 3.04 13.64
C ALA A 73 5.52 4.40 14.08
N PRO A 74 4.31 4.77 13.65
CA PRO A 74 3.70 6.03 14.08
C PRO A 74 3.40 6.01 15.57
N LEU A 75 3.34 7.21 16.19
CA LEU A 75 3.12 7.37 17.63
C LEU A 75 1.70 6.98 18.06
N ASP A 76 0.72 7.20 17.21
CA ASP A 76 -0.69 6.83 17.47
C ASP A 76 -1.15 5.74 16.47
N LYS A 77 -2.34 5.24 16.72
CA LYS A 77 -3.00 4.29 15.80
C LYS A 77 -3.35 4.95 14.47
N ILE A 78 -3.27 4.20 13.40
CA ILE A 78 -3.78 4.61 12.10
C ILE A 78 -5.23 4.15 11.96
N HIS A 79 -6.14 5.09 11.67
CA HIS A 79 -7.56 4.80 11.54
C HIS A 79 -8.20 5.68 10.47
N PRO A 80 -9.29 5.23 9.81
CA PRO A 80 -9.94 6.02 8.78
C PRO A 80 -10.82 7.11 9.41
N MET A 81 -11.02 8.17 8.66
CA MET A 81 -12.00 9.22 8.97
C MET A 81 -12.70 9.64 7.67
N PRO A 82 -13.95 10.13 7.76
CA PRO A 82 -14.60 10.74 6.60
C PRO A 82 -13.74 11.87 6.02
N PHE A 83 -13.80 12.04 4.69
CA PHE A 83 -13.09 13.14 4.02
C PHE A 83 -13.30 14.48 4.76
N PRO A 84 -12.24 15.26 5.00
CA PRO A 84 -10.87 15.14 4.48
C PRO A 84 -9.92 14.23 5.29
N GLY A 85 -10.41 13.31 6.10
CA GLY A 85 -9.60 12.36 6.84
C GLY A 85 -9.06 11.20 5.99
N LEU A 86 -8.29 10.31 6.65
CA LEU A 86 -7.65 9.16 6.01
C LEU A 86 -8.69 8.23 5.36
N ASN A 87 -8.47 7.93 4.08
CA ASN A 87 -9.37 7.05 3.33
C ASN A 87 -9.27 5.60 3.84
N ILE A 88 -10.43 5.01 4.14
CA ILE A 88 -10.53 3.65 4.64
C ILE A 88 -9.92 2.59 3.69
N ASP A 89 -9.95 2.82 2.38
CA ASP A 89 -9.36 1.91 1.39
C ASP A 89 -7.83 1.96 1.42
N ASN A 90 -7.21 2.95 2.06
CA ASN A 90 -5.78 3.04 2.25
C ASN A 90 -5.26 2.29 3.49
N LEU A 91 -6.14 1.84 4.41
CA LEU A 91 -5.70 1.09 5.60
C LEU A 91 -4.91 -0.20 5.29
N PRO A 92 -5.28 -1.04 4.30
CA PRO A 92 -4.46 -2.19 3.94
C PRO A 92 -3.05 -1.81 3.47
N PHE A 93 -2.89 -0.66 2.78
CA PHE A 93 -1.58 -0.16 2.38
C PHE A 93 -0.76 0.26 3.59
N PHE A 94 -1.36 0.96 4.55
CA PHE A 94 -0.67 1.29 5.80
C PHE A 94 -0.27 0.05 6.59
N ALA A 95 -1.06 -1.03 6.58
CA ALA A 95 -0.67 -2.27 7.25
C ALA A 95 0.65 -2.85 6.68
N VAL A 96 0.86 -2.81 5.36
CA VAL A 96 2.10 -3.31 4.76
C VAL A 96 3.25 -2.31 4.89
N ILE A 97 2.98 -1.00 4.88
CA ILE A 97 3.98 0.03 5.17
C ILE A 97 4.47 -0.11 6.62
N CYS A 98 3.56 -0.24 7.60
CA CYS A 98 3.90 -0.48 9.00
C CYS A 98 4.70 -1.78 9.19
N ALA A 99 4.43 -2.81 8.37
CA ALA A 99 5.22 -4.03 8.41
C ALA A 99 6.67 -3.83 7.92
N THR A 100 7.00 -2.73 7.25
CA THR A 100 8.38 -2.35 6.90
C THR A 100 9.03 -1.40 7.89
N ALA A 101 8.24 -0.73 8.74
CA ALA A 101 8.71 0.23 9.73
C ALA A 101 9.31 -0.47 10.96
N THR A 102 10.22 0.19 11.64
CA THR A 102 10.75 -0.28 12.92
C THR A 102 9.78 0.04 14.04
N GLY A 103 9.37 -0.97 14.80
CA GLY A 103 8.49 -0.81 15.94
C GLY A 103 7.16 -1.52 15.77
N GLN A 104 6.16 -1.10 16.54
CA GLN A 104 4.84 -1.70 16.59
C GLN A 104 3.78 -0.64 16.28
N SER A 105 2.90 -0.94 15.33
CA SER A 105 1.83 -0.05 14.87
C SER A 105 0.47 -0.68 15.11
N ILE A 106 -0.52 0.15 15.41
CA ILE A 106 -1.93 -0.27 15.52
C ILE A 106 -2.69 0.26 14.31
N ILE A 107 -3.33 -0.63 13.57
CA ILE A 107 -4.31 -0.29 12.53
C ILE A 107 -5.70 -0.55 13.10
N TYR A 108 -6.55 0.48 13.07
CA TYR A 108 -7.89 0.41 13.61
C TYR A 108 -8.94 0.72 12.54
N ASP A 109 -9.58 -0.33 12.03
CA ASP A 109 -10.71 -0.22 11.09
C ASP A 109 -12.03 -0.26 11.88
N TRP A 110 -12.51 0.89 12.33
CA TRP A 110 -13.74 0.98 13.09
C TRP A 110 -15.02 0.90 12.24
N VAL A 111 -14.86 0.90 10.90
CA VAL A 111 -16.00 0.88 9.95
C VAL A 111 -16.40 -0.55 9.59
N TYR A 112 -15.42 -1.42 9.36
CA TYR A 112 -15.68 -2.80 8.95
C TYR A 112 -15.05 -3.78 9.93
N ASP A 113 -15.87 -4.63 10.52
CA ASP A 113 -15.40 -5.74 11.34
C ASP A 113 -14.76 -6.84 10.48
N ASN A 114 -13.76 -7.50 11.04
CA ASN A 114 -13.05 -8.61 10.40
C ASN A 114 -12.46 -8.31 8.98
N ARG A 115 -12.29 -7.04 8.59
CA ARG A 115 -11.73 -6.69 7.27
C ARG A 115 -10.27 -7.10 7.10
N ALA A 116 -9.51 -7.25 8.18
CA ALA A 116 -8.10 -7.63 8.15
C ALA A 116 -7.85 -9.11 7.82
N ILE A 117 -8.66 -9.69 6.94
CA ILE A 117 -8.52 -11.09 6.46
C ILE A 117 -7.16 -11.38 5.84
N TYR A 118 -6.52 -10.36 5.27
CA TYR A 118 -5.21 -10.44 4.62
C TYR A 118 -4.05 -10.68 5.60
N LYS A 119 -4.27 -10.57 6.92
CA LYS A 119 -3.21 -10.81 7.93
C LYS A 119 -2.59 -12.21 7.81
N THR A 120 -3.40 -13.20 7.47
CA THR A 120 -2.94 -14.58 7.31
C THR A 120 -1.92 -14.69 6.18
N GLU A 121 -2.21 -14.03 5.04
CA GLU A 121 -1.32 -14.05 3.88
C GLU A 121 -0.05 -13.21 4.14
N LEU A 122 -0.17 -12.09 4.84
CA LEU A 122 1.00 -11.31 5.28
C LEU A 122 1.91 -12.14 6.20
N ASN A 123 1.33 -12.88 7.15
CA ASN A 123 2.11 -13.73 8.06
C ASN A 123 2.81 -14.88 7.31
N LYS A 124 2.21 -15.47 6.27
CA LYS A 124 2.88 -16.44 5.39
C LYS A 124 4.11 -15.83 4.71
N LEU A 125 4.03 -14.56 4.29
CA LEU A 125 5.14 -13.83 3.68
C LEU A 125 6.20 -13.37 4.70
N GLY A 126 6.02 -13.65 5.99
CA GLY A 126 6.97 -13.38 7.06
C GLY A 126 6.67 -12.18 7.93
N ALA A 127 5.54 -11.49 7.72
CA ALA A 127 5.10 -10.41 8.61
C ALA A 127 4.69 -10.93 9.99
N ARG A 128 4.65 -10.03 10.97
CA ARG A 128 4.13 -10.28 12.31
C ARG A 128 2.90 -9.42 12.53
N VAL A 129 1.75 -9.95 12.11
CA VAL A 129 0.46 -9.27 12.24
C VAL A 129 -0.44 -10.09 13.15
N GLN A 130 -0.95 -9.45 14.21
CA GLN A 130 -1.84 -10.05 15.19
C GLN A 130 -3.19 -9.33 15.20
N LEU A 131 -4.27 -10.08 15.30
CA LEU A 131 -5.60 -9.54 15.51
C LEU A 131 -5.79 -9.29 17.00
N LEU A 132 -6.10 -8.06 17.40
CA LEU A 132 -6.47 -7.71 18.78
C LEU A 132 -7.96 -7.99 19.02
N ASP A 133 -8.78 -7.58 18.08
CA ASP A 133 -10.22 -7.74 18.06
C ASP A 133 -10.73 -7.61 16.60
N PRO A 134 -12.04 -7.70 16.32
CA PRO A 134 -12.58 -7.63 14.96
C PRO A 134 -12.19 -6.37 14.17
N TYR A 135 -11.79 -5.29 14.86
CA TYR A 135 -11.52 -3.99 14.27
C TYR A 135 -10.04 -3.59 14.28
N ARG A 136 -9.21 -4.23 15.11
CA ARG A 136 -7.83 -3.78 15.33
C ARG A 136 -6.82 -4.90 15.09
N ILE A 137 -5.76 -4.51 14.40
CA ILE A 137 -4.56 -5.35 14.27
C ILE A 137 -3.34 -4.62 14.80
N ILE A 138 -2.42 -5.39 15.36
CA ILE A 138 -1.05 -4.95 15.61
C ILE A 138 -0.16 -5.47 14.49
N VAL A 139 0.68 -4.59 13.98
CA VAL A 139 1.70 -4.89 12.99
C VAL A 139 3.06 -4.58 13.61
N GLU A 140 3.94 -5.57 13.65
CA GLU A 140 5.30 -5.40 14.17
C GLU A 140 6.30 -5.57 13.03
N GLY A 141 7.13 -4.54 12.80
CA GLY A 141 8.18 -4.52 11.79
C GLY A 141 9.57 -4.26 12.36
N PRO A 142 10.62 -4.23 11.55
CA PRO A 142 10.57 -4.46 10.11
C PRO A 142 10.47 -5.95 9.73
N THR A 143 9.71 -6.22 8.67
CA THR A 143 9.54 -7.56 8.12
C THR A 143 10.66 -7.91 7.15
N ARG A 144 11.16 -9.14 7.26
CA ARG A 144 11.98 -9.76 6.22
C ARG A 144 11.08 -10.59 5.31
N TRP A 145 10.59 -9.97 4.25
CA TRP A 145 9.69 -10.61 3.30
C TRP A 145 10.31 -11.85 2.66
N ARG A 146 9.52 -12.92 2.53
CA ARG A 146 9.94 -14.22 1.96
C ARG A 146 9.01 -14.63 0.86
N GLY A 147 9.56 -15.14 -0.24
CA GLY A 147 8.79 -15.71 -1.33
C GLY A 147 7.94 -16.89 -0.87
N GLN A 148 6.68 -16.88 -1.24
CA GLN A 148 5.69 -17.89 -0.87
C GLN A 148 4.61 -18.02 -1.97
N GLN A 149 3.95 -19.17 -1.96
CA GLN A 149 2.72 -19.36 -2.69
C GLN A 149 1.53 -19.04 -1.79
N VAL A 150 0.72 -18.07 -2.21
CA VAL A 150 -0.50 -17.67 -1.50
C VAL A 150 -1.68 -17.55 -2.46
N VAL A 151 -2.89 -17.71 -1.91
CA VAL A 151 -4.13 -17.47 -2.64
C VAL A 151 -4.49 -15.99 -2.46
N CYS A 152 -4.88 -15.36 -3.57
CA CYS A 152 -5.26 -13.96 -3.56
C CYS A 152 -6.47 -13.72 -2.65
N PRO A 153 -6.43 -12.77 -1.73
CA PRO A 153 -7.61 -12.37 -0.96
C PRO A 153 -8.75 -11.93 -1.88
N PRO A 154 -10.01 -12.19 -1.50
CA PRO A 154 -11.17 -11.86 -2.36
C PRO A 154 -11.50 -10.36 -2.43
N ALA A 155 -10.69 -9.51 -1.79
CA ALA A 155 -10.84 -8.07 -1.76
C ALA A 155 -9.70 -7.38 -2.50
N LEU A 156 -10.03 -6.36 -3.31
CA LEU A 156 -9.11 -5.72 -4.25
C LEU A 156 -7.87 -5.11 -3.57
N ARG A 157 -8.04 -4.29 -2.53
CA ARG A 157 -6.91 -3.60 -1.88
C ARG A 157 -6.00 -4.58 -1.13
N PRO A 158 -6.52 -5.53 -0.33
CA PRO A 158 -5.72 -6.60 0.22
C PRO A 158 -4.95 -7.41 -0.81
N ALA A 159 -5.55 -7.73 -1.97
CA ALA A 159 -4.89 -8.47 -3.04
C ALA A 159 -3.64 -7.73 -3.57
N VAL A 160 -3.78 -6.44 -3.84
CA VAL A 160 -2.66 -5.59 -4.29
C VAL A 160 -1.60 -5.45 -3.20
N CYS A 161 -1.99 -5.32 -1.93
CA CYS A 161 -1.05 -5.29 -0.80
C CYS A 161 -0.19 -6.57 -0.73
N ILE A 162 -0.81 -7.75 -0.87
CA ILE A 162 -0.06 -9.02 -0.90
C ILE A 162 0.92 -9.06 -2.07
N MET A 163 0.50 -8.65 -3.26
CA MET A 163 1.38 -8.57 -4.43
C MET A 163 2.56 -7.62 -4.19
N ILE A 164 2.35 -6.45 -3.60
CA ILE A 164 3.41 -5.50 -3.24
C ILE A 164 4.42 -6.13 -2.27
N CYS A 165 3.94 -6.86 -1.25
CA CYS A 165 4.83 -7.58 -0.33
C CYS A 165 5.64 -8.67 -1.04
N MET A 166 5.07 -9.34 -2.03
CA MET A 166 5.78 -10.32 -2.86
C MET A 166 6.87 -9.68 -3.72
N LEU A 167 6.67 -8.47 -4.23
CA LEU A 167 7.71 -7.73 -4.95
C LEU A 167 8.92 -7.41 -4.06
N ALA A 168 8.70 -7.18 -2.77
CA ALA A 168 9.77 -6.95 -1.80
C ALA A 168 10.38 -8.24 -1.24
N ALA A 169 9.79 -9.41 -1.52
CA ALA A 169 10.19 -10.68 -0.96
C ALA A 169 11.46 -11.23 -1.61
N ARG A 170 12.28 -11.91 -0.80
CA ARG A 170 13.41 -12.70 -1.31
C ARG A 170 12.92 -14.04 -1.84
N GLY A 171 13.38 -14.42 -3.03
CA GLY A 171 12.99 -15.65 -3.71
C GLY A 171 11.73 -15.46 -4.56
N GLU A 172 11.23 -16.55 -5.12
CA GLU A 172 10.04 -16.54 -5.96
C GLU A 172 8.76 -16.55 -5.13
N SER A 173 7.76 -15.85 -5.62
CA SER A 173 6.41 -15.83 -5.06
C SER A 173 5.40 -16.20 -6.13
N MET A 174 4.31 -16.86 -5.73
CA MET A 174 3.19 -17.17 -6.61
C MET A 174 1.89 -16.69 -5.95
N LEU A 175 1.22 -15.76 -6.61
CA LEU A 175 -0.11 -15.29 -6.22
C LEU A 175 -1.15 -15.94 -7.13
N ARG A 176 -2.02 -16.78 -6.56
CA ARG A 176 -3.06 -17.51 -7.30
C ARG A 176 -4.38 -16.77 -7.23
N ASP A 177 -5.25 -17.02 -8.21
CA ASP A 177 -6.61 -16.48 -8.29
C ASP A 177 -6.64 -14.93 -8.32
N VAL A 178 -5.76 -14.33 -9.13
CA VAL A 178 -5.54 -12.88 -9.20
C VAL A 178 -6.66 -12.10 -9.91
N TYR A 179 -7.74 -12.75 -10.28
CA TYR A 179 -8.88 -12.12 -11.00
C TYR A 179 -9.35 -10.83 -10.32
N VAL A 180 -9.32 -10.76 -8.99
CA VAL A 180 -9.78 -9.59 -8.26
C VAL A 180 -8.94 -8.34 -8.54
N ILE A 181 -7.63 -8.49 -8.82
CA ILE A 181 -6.74 -7.36 -9.15
C ILE A 181 -7.14 -6.74 -10.49
N ASN A 182 -7.44 -7.57 -11.49
CA ASN A 182 -7.82 -7.13 -12.83
C ASN A 182 -9.16 -6.38 -12.88
N ARG A 183 -9.96 -6.45 -11.82
CA ARG A 183 -11.23 -5.70 -11.71
C ARG A 183 -11.03 -4.21 -11.43
N GLY A 184 -9.92 -3.83 -10.83
CA GLY A 184 -9.72 -2.45 -10.38
C GLY A 184 -8.41 -1.83 -10.83
N TYR A 185 -7.48 -2.60 -11.39
CA TYR A 185 -6.21 -2.11 -11.91
C TYR A 185 -6.04 -2.56 -13.35
N GLU A 186 -5.86 -1.60 -14.24
CA GLU A 186 -5.58 -1.88 -15.64
C GLU A 186 -4.12 -2.28 -15.80
N ASP A 187 -3.89 -3.49 -16.32
CA ASP A 187 -2.59 -4.03 -16.73
C ASP A 187 -1.45 -3.83 -15.70
N LEU A 188 -1.77 -4.02 -14.42
CA LEU A 188 -0.85 -3.69 -13.32
C LEU A 188 0.48 -4.44 -13.41
N ALA A 189 0.49 -5.71 -13.82
CA ALA A 189 1.71 -6.51 -13.95
C ALA A 189 2.67 -5.92 -14.98
N ASN A 190 2.20 -5.57 -16.18
CA ASN A 190 3.05 -4.96 -17.20
C ASN A 190 3.54 -3.56 -16.81
N ARG A 191 2.69 -2.79 -16.14
CA ARG A 191 3.08 -1.46 -15.64
C ARG A 191 4.18 -1.54 -14.58
N LEU A 192 4.10 -2.50 -13.65
CA LEU A 192 5.14 -2.73 -12.66
C LEU A 192 6.41 -3.30 -13.29
N ASN A 193 6.29 -4.18 -14.30
CA ASN A 193 7.44 -4.69 -15.06
C ASN A 193 8.17 -3.55 -15.81
N ALA A 194 7.44 -2.57 -16.32
CA ALA A 194 8.05 -1.39 -16.93
C ALA A 194 8.85 -0.52 -15.92
N LEU A 195 8.56 -0.67 -14.62
CA LEU A 195 9.32 -0.05 -13.52
C LEU A 195 10.45 -0.94 -12.99
N GLY A 196 10.67 -2.13 -13.56
CA GLY A 196 11.76 -3.03 -13.19
C GLY A 196 11.34 -4.22 -12.32
N ALA A 197 10.05 -4.44 -12.09
CA ALA A 197 9.57 -5.69 -11.49
C ALA A 197 9.77 -6.87 -12.46
N ASN A 198 9.68 -8.08 -11.94
CA ASN A 198 9.72 -9.31 -12.73
C ASN A 198 8.47 -10.15 -12.40
N ILE A 199 7.37 -9.85 -13.09
CA ILE A 199 6.07 -10.49 -12.89
C ILE A 199 5.70 -11.24 -14.16
N GLU A 200 5.45 -12.54 -14.03
CA GLU A 200 4.89 -13.38 -15.09
C GLU A 200 3.42 -13.67 -14.79
N VAL A 201 2.56 -13.57 -15.79
CA VAL A 201 1.12 -13.85 -15.67
C VAL A 201 0.80 -15.11 -16.42
N PHE A 202 0.40 -16.13 -15.69
CA PHE A 202 -0.08 -17.40 -16.27
C PHE A 202 -1.61 -17.38 -16.35
N ARG A 203 -2.15 -17.86 -17.45
CA ARG A 203 -3.60 -18.08 -17.64
C ARG A 203 -3.81 -19.57 -17.83
N ASP A 204 -4.59 -20.15 -16.94
CA ASP A 204 -5.07 -21.52 -17.08
C ASP A 204 -6.15 -21.61 -18.17
#